data_1c000e3162783818fde8042e9fb32549
#
_entry.id   1c000e3162783818fde8042e9fb32549
#
_cell.length_a   1.000
_cell.length_b   1.000
_cell.length_c   1.000
_cell.angle_alpha   90.00
_cell.angle_beta   90.00
_cell.angle_gamma   90.00
#
_symmetry.space_group_name_H-M   'P 1'
#
loop_
_entity.id
_entity.type
_entity.pdbx_description
1 polymer ?
#
loop_
_entity_poly.entity_id
_entity_poly.type
_entity_poly.pdbx_seq_one_letter_code
_entity_poly.pdbx_strand_id
1 'polypeptide(L)'
;MENNAILKPNQAPKIRYALLDELRGFLVLCMVIYHGLLSVYSLLGIEIADTLFEFFTPAVPFFAGAFIVISGMMCGFSHSNLLRGAKCLALALLVSAVTIVASSYVGDISIYFGILHLLGISMLFCGAFDFALKRVNKWVGLVLSVLLFIFTYGVPNDYPDFVGIRNILPAEWYLKPYLFPLGITAPEFSSADYFPIFPWMILFLVGYFLYRFHFVERFGGLFEPKRIKPLGFLGRHSLLIYILHQPIIYLICLPFTL
;
A
#
# COMPACT_ATOMS: atom_id res chain seq x y z
N MET A 1 -16.98 56.23 -0.22
CA MET A 1 -16.99 55.10 0.72
C MET A 1 -16.42 53.90 -0.02
N GLU A 2 -15.09 53.75 0.03
CA GLU A 2 -14.37 52.64 -0.64
C GLU A 2 -14.46 51.36 0.24
N ASN A 3 -15.06 50.34 -0.33
CA ASN A 3 -15.13 49.03 0.29
C ASN A 3 -13.75 48.37 0.19
N ASN A 4 -12.93 48.48 1.22
CA ASN A 4 -11.75 47.67 1.42
C ASN A 4 -12.16 46.21 1.73
N ALA A 5 -12.34 45.39 0.68
CA ALA A 5 -12.41 43.94 0.80
C ALA A 5 -11.04 43.45 1.25
N ILE A 6 -10.92 43.10 2.51
CA ILE A 6 -9.75 42.41 3.09
C ILE A 6 -9.61 41.04 2.39
N LEU A 7 -8.75 41.00 1.40
CA LEU A 7 -8.33 39.75 0.77
C LEU A 7 -7.63 38.88 1.83
N LYS A 8 -8.24 37.74 2.18
CA LYS A 8 -7.63 36.76 3.06
C LYS A 8 -6.28 36.32 2.47
N PRO A 9 -5.18 36.31 3.26
CA PRO A 9 -3.88 35.95 2.74
C PRO A 9 -3.87 34.47 2.28
N ASN A 10 -3.71 34.32 0.97
CA ASN A 10 -2.98 33.30 0.27
C ASN A 10 -3.26 31.84 0.68
N GLN A 11 -4.38 31.30 0.23
CA GLN A 11 -4.41 29.88 -0.08
C GLN A 11 -3.83 29.72 -1.49
N ALA A 12 -2.52 29.53 -1.59
CA ALA A 12 -1.91 29.04 -2.82
C ALA A 12 -2.67 27.77 -3.25
N PRO A 13 -3.11 27.67 -4.53
CA PRO A 13 -3.84 26.50 -4.99
C PRO A 13 -2.97 25.27 -4.74
N LYS A 14 -3.51 24.29 -4.01
CA LYS A 14 -2.84 22.99 -3.82
C LYS A 14 -2.56 22.42 -5.21
N ILE A 15 -1.30 22.45 -5.65
CA ILE A 15 -0.91 21.81 -6.89
C ILE A 15 -1.25 20.32 -6.75
N ARG A 16 -2.22 19.86 -7.52
CA ARG A 16 -2.63 18.47 -7.57
C ARG A 16 -1.99 17.82 -8.78
N TYR A 17 -1.20 16.81 -8.53
CA TYR A 17 -0.57 16.03 -9.58
C TYR A 17 -1.54 14.94 -10.06
N ALA A 18 -2.31 15.26 -11.11
CA ALA A 18 -3.38 14.39 -11.63
C ALA A 18 -2.87 13.01 -12.03
N LEU A 19 -1.66 12.91 -12.60
CA LEU A 19 -1.07 11.64 -12.99
C LEU A 19 -0.85 10.70 -11.79
N LEU A 20 -0.45 11.21 -10.63
CA LEU A 20 -0.28 10.36 -9.42
C LEU A 20 -1.63 9.82 -8.93
N ASP A 21 -2.69 10.63 -9.01
CA ASP A 21 -4.04 10.16 -8.70
C ASP A 21 -4.51 9.12 -9.74
N GLU A 22 -4.23 9.33 -11.02
CA GLU A 22 -4.57 8.38 -12.10
C GLU A 22 -3.81 7.06 -11.96
N LEU A 23 -2.51 7.10 -11.69
CA LEU A 23 -1.71 5.90 -11.43
C LEU A 23 -2.22 5.13 -10.21
N ARG A 24 -2.52 5.82 -9.11
CA ARG A 24 -3.12 5.17 -7.93
C ARG A 24 -4.46 4.53 -8.27
N GLY A 25 -5.29 5.21 -9.06
CA GLY A 25 -6.57 4.69 -9.52
C GLY A 25 -6.43 3.44 -10.38
N PHE A 26 -5.46 3.43 -11.29
CA PHE A 26 -5.13 2.26 -12.08
C PHE A 26 -4.69 1.08 -11.21
N LEU A 27 -3.77 1.31 -10.27
CA LEU A 27 -3.24 0.28 -9.38
C LEU A 27 -4.33 -0.30 -8.46
N VAL A 28 -5.23 0.54 -7.95
CA VAL A 28 -6.39 0.10 -7.17
C VAL A 28 -7.36 -0.71 -8.03
N LEU A 29 -7.59 -0.32 -9.29
CA LEU A 29 -8.42 -1.09 -10.21
C LEU A 29 -7.81 -2.48 -10.47
N CYS A 30 -6.50 -2.58 -10.71
CA CYS A 30 -5.81 -3.86 -10.85
C CYS A 30 -6.00 -4.75 -9.62
N MET A 31 -5.90 -4.18 -8.41
CA MET A 31 -6.13 -4.88 -7.16
C MET A 31 -7.58 -5.39 -7.06
N VAL A 32 -8.58 -4.57 -7.39
CA VAL A 32 -10.00 -4.98 -7.36
C VAL A 32 -10.26 -6.13 -8.34
N ILE A 33 -9.70 -6.06 -9.54
CA ILE A 33 -9.83 -7.15 -10.54
C ILE A 33 -9.16 -8.42 -10.02
N TYR A 34 -7.94 -8.34 -9.50
CA TYR A 34 -7.21 -9.48 -8.97
C TYR A 34 -7.97 -10.21 -7.85
N HIS A 35 -8.44 -9.46 -6.86
CA HIS A 35 -9.24 -10.02 -5.78
C HIS A 35 -10.62 -10.48 -6.23
N GLY A 36 -11.19 -9.84 -7.27
CA GLY A 36 -12.42 -10.28 -7.90
C GLY A 36 -12.28 -11.65 -8.55
N LEU A 37 -11.19 -11.89 -9.29
CA LEU A 37 -10.88 -13.19 -9.90
C LEU A 37 -10.76 -14.28 -8.84
N LEU A 38 -10.00 -14.03 -7.77
CA LEU A 38 -9.87 -14.96 -6.65
C LEU A 38 -11.23 -15.29 -6.01
N SER A 39 -12.06 -14.26 -5.77
CA SER A 39 -13.39 -14.47 -5.15
C SER A 39 -14.35 -15.22 -6.06
N VAL A 40 -14.33 -14.94 -7.36
CA VAL A 40 -15.17 -15.66 -8.35
C VAL A 40 -14.75 -17.12 -8.44
N TYR A 41 -13.45 -17.42 -8.44
CA TYR A 41 -12.97 -18.80 -8.40
C TYR A 41 -13.36 -19.48 -7.09
N SER A 42 -13.04 -18.91 -5.94
CA SER A 42 -13.24 -19.53 -4.64
C SER A 42 -14.71 -19.72 -4.25
N LEU A 43 -15.62 -18.83 -4.70
CA LEU A 43 -17.05 -18.90 -4.37
C LEU A 43 -17.88 -19.63 -5.42
N LEU A 44 -17.54 -19.51 -6.70
CA LEU A 44 -18.36 -20.01 -7.82
C LEU A 44 -17.70 -21.20 -8.56
N GLY A 45 -16.43 -21.53 -8.26
CA GLY A 45 -15.70 -22.61 -8.92
C GLY A 45 -15.43 -22.39 -10.40
N ILE A 46 -15.37 -21.13 -10.86
CA ILE A 46 -15.18 -20.79 -12.27
C ILE A 46 -13.71 -20.90 -12.63
N GLU A 47 -13.30 -21.97 -13.33
CA GLU A 47 -11.90 -22.29 -13.67
C GLU A 47 -11.18 -21.19 -14.48
N ILE A 48 -11.89 -20.47 -15.36
CA ILE A 48 -11.27 -19.37 -16.11
C ILE A 48 -10.81 -18.23 -15.20
N ALA A 49 -11.52 -18.01 -14.08
CA ALA A 49 -11.12 -17.01 -13.09
C ALA A 49 -9.83 -17.43 -12.37
N ASP A 50 -9.66 -18.71 -12.08
CA ASP A 50 -8.44 -19.25 -11.51
C ASP A 50 -7.24 -19.11 -12.47
N THR A 51 -7.41 -19.53 -13.73
CA THR A 51 -6.38 -19.37 -14.76
C THR A 51 -5.91 -17.92 -14.90
N LEU A 52 -6.85 -16.95 -14.89
CA LEU A 52 -6.52 -15.54 -14.96
C LEU A 52 -5.87 -15.03 -13.66
N PHE A 53 -6.33 -15.49 -12.51
CA PHE A 53 -5.74 -15.18 -11.21
C PHE A 53 -4.27 -15.63 -11.15
N GLU A 54 -3.98 -16.89 -11.50
CA GLU A 54 -2.61 -17.41 -11.56
C GLU A 54 -1.74 -16.62 -12.56
N PHE A 55 -2.28 -16.28 -13.73
CA PHE A 55 -1.57 -15.50 -14.74
C PHE A 55 -1.16 -14.10 -14.23
N PHE A 56 -2.02 -13.44 -13.44
CA PHE A 56 -1.73 -12.11 -12.90
C PHE A 56 -0.94 -12.13 -11.59
N THR A 57 -0.89 -13.25 -10.87
CA THR A 57 -0.19 -13.37 -9.57
C THR A 57 1.27 -12.90 -9.60
N PRO A 58 2.11 -13.22 -10.61
CA PRO A 58 3.48 -12.71 -10.67
C PRO A 58 3.59 -11.19 -10.81
N ALA A 59 2.54 -10.51 -11.27
CA ALA A 59 2.52 -9.06 -11.43
C ALA A 59 2.11 -8.31 -10.14
N VAL A 60 1.50 -9.00 -9.17
CA VAL A 60 1.00 -8.39 -7.92
C VAL A 60 2.07 -7.63 -7.15
N PRO A 61 3.30 -8.16 -6.93
CA PRO A 61 4.35 -7.43 -6.22
C PRO A 61 4.72 -6.11 -6.89
N PHE A 62 4.64 -6.03 -8.22
CA PHE A 62 4.93 -4.81 -8.98
C PHE A 62 3.83 -3.77 -8.82
N PHE A 63 2.55 -4.16 -8.91
CA PHE A 63 1.41 -3.26 -8.70
C PHE A 63 1.34 -2.75 -7.27
N ALA A 64 1.48 -3.65 -6.30
CA ALA A 64 1.53 -3.29 -4.89
C ALA A 64 2.75 -2.41 -4.57
N GLY A 65 3.93 -2.78 -5.07
CA GLY A 65 5.15 -2.01 -4.91
C GLY A 65 5.04 -0.59 -5.48
N ALA A 66 4.49 -0.44 -6.69
CA ALA A 66 4.24 0.87 -7.29
C ALA A 66 3.27 1.71 -6.43
N PHE A 67 2.20 1.10 -5.89
CA PHE A 67 1.26 1.77 -5.00
C PHE A 67 1.94 2.23 -3.70
N ILE A 68 2.81 1.40 -3.12
CA ILE A 68 3.59 1.72 -1.91
C ILE A 68 4.57 2.87 -2.18
N VAL A 69 5.29 2.85 -3.32
CA VAL A 69 6.20 3.94 -3.72
C VAL A 69 5.44 5.25 -3.89
N ILE A 70 4.32 5.25 -4.61
CA ILE A 70 3.49 6.45 -4.79
C ILE A 70 2.97 6.95 -3.43
N SER A 71 2.58 6.05 -2.52
CA SER A 71 2.14 6.41 -1.17
C SER A 71 3.26 7.07 -0.36
N GLY A 72 4.50 6.59 -0.49
CA GLY A 72 5.70 7.21 0.08
C GLY A 72 5.98 8.60 -0.49
N MET A 73 5.85 8.78 -1.81
CA MET A 73 5.96 10.10 -2.44
C MET A 73 4.89 11.07 -1.89
N MET A 74 3.65 10.61 -1.75
CA MET A 74 2.55 11.42 -1.21
C MET A 74 2.72 11.80 0.26
N CYS A 75 3.56 11.07 1.01
CA CYS A 75 3.95 11.41 2.36
C CYS A 75 4.71 12.75 2.42
N GLY A 76 5.55 13.02 1.41
CA GLY A 76 6.29 14.28 1.29
C GLY A 76 5.40 15.51 1.05
N PHE A 77 4.24 15.35 0.42
CA PHE A 77 3.27 16.45 0.18
C PHE A 77 2.33 16.70 1.38
N SER A 78 2.41 15.89 2.43
CA SER A 78 1.46 15.95 3.55
C SER A 78 1.95 16.83 4.68
N HIS A 79 1.03 17.66 5.22
CA HIS A 79 1.30 18.46 6.41
C HIS A 79 1.23 17.67 7.73
N SER A 80 0.55 16.52 7.75
CA SER A 80 0.36 15.72 8.98
C SER A 80 0.35 14.24 8.67
N ASN A 81 1.56 13.66 8.56
CA ASN A 81 1.73 12.22 8.35
C ASN A 81 1.33 11.42 9.59
N LEU A 82 1.52 11.97 10.79
CA LEU A 82 1.11 11.31 12.04
C LEU A 82 -0.40 11.07 12.08
N LEU A 83 -1.21 12.11 11.80
CA LEU A 83 -2.67 11.99 11.84
C LEU A 83 -3.18 11.05 10.73
N ARG A 84 -2.60 11.14 9.52
CA ARG A 84 -2.96 10.25 8.41
C ARG A 84 -2.57 8.80 8.70
N GLY A 85 -1.36 8.58 9.24
CA GLY A 85 -0.89 7.27 9.64
C GLY A 85 -1.75 6.65 10.74
N ALA A 86 -2.09 7.42 11.77
CA ALA A 86 -2.96 6.97 12.85
C ALA A 86 -4.36 6.58 12.35
N LYS A 87 -4.98 7.39 11.46
CA LYS A 87 -6.27 7.05 10.85
C LYS A 87 -6.18 5.79 9.98
N CYS A 88 -5.11 5.65 9.18
CA CYS A 88 -4.90 4.47 8.34
C CYS A 88 -4.72 3.21 9.20
N LEU A 89 -3.93 3.29 10.26
CA LEU A 89 -3.72 2.18 11.18
C LEU A 89 -4.99 1.80 11.95
N ALA A 90 -5.77 2.78 12.39
CA ALA A 90 -7.06 2.51 13.05
C ALA A 90 -8.02 1.78 12.10
N LEU A 91 -8.09 2.17 10.84
CA LEU A 91 -8.87 1.46 9.83
C LEU A 91 -8.32 0.06 9.54
N ALA A 92 -6.99 -0.11 9.51
CA ALA A 92 -6.36 -1.41 9.35
C ALA A 92 -6.76 -2.37 10.48
N LEU A 93 -6.68 -1.91 11.72
CA LEU A 93 -7.11 -2.70 12.89
C LEU A 93 -8.60 -3.04 12.86
N LEU A 94 -9.45 -2.12 12.40
CA LEU A 94 -10.87 -2.39 12.20
C LEU A 94 -11.09 -3.47 11.14
N VAL A 95 -10.40 -3.39 10.00
CA VAL A 95 -10.46 -4.42 8.94
C VAL A 95 -10.00 -5.77 9.47
N SER A 96 -8.90 -5.84 10.25
CA SER A 96 -8.46 -7.07 10.89
C SER A 96 -9.53 -7.65 11.82
N ALA A 97 -10.10 -6.82 12.70
CA ALA A 97 -11.14 -7.28 13.60
C ALA A 97 -12.36 -7.85 12.85
N VAL A 98 -12.81 -7.16 11.79
CA VAL A 98 -13.94 -7.60 10.96
C VAL A 98 -13.61 -8.88 10.23
N THR A 99 -12.43 -9.00 9.59
CA THR A 99 -12.05 -10.18 8.81
C THR A 99 -11.82 -11.40 9.69
N ILE A 100 -11.22 -11.24 10.88
CA ILE A 100 -11.05 -12.33 11.85
C ILE A 100 -12.43 -12.88 12.30
N VAL A 101 -13.37 -12.00 12.60
CA VAL A 101 -14.74 -12.43 12.96
C VAL A 101 -15.43 -13.10 11.77
N ALA A 102 -15.33 -12.50 10.58
CA ALA A 102 -15.97 -13.02 9.37
C ALA A 102 -15.38 -14.39 8.95
N SER A 103 -14.11 -14.66 9.20
CA SER A 103 -13.45 -15.94 8.90
C SER A 103 -14.13 -17.13 9.58
N SER A 104 -14.81 -16.92 10.71
CA SER A 104 -15.57 -17.97 11.37
C SER A 104 -16.83 -18.40 10.59
N TYR A 105 -17.24 -17.63 9.58
CA TYR A 105 -18.47 -17.87 8.82
C TYR A 105 -18.25 -18.18 7.34
N VAL A 106 -17.20 -17.60 6.73
CA VAL A 106 -17.02 -17.63 5.27
C VAL A 106 -15.70 -18.27 4.81
N GLY A 107 -14.91 -18.86 5.72
CA GLY A 107 -13.58 -19.41 5.46
C GLY A 107 -12.47 -18.45 5.81
N ASP A 108 -11.22 -18.87 5.66
CA ASP A 108 -10.05 -18.11 6.10
C ASP A 108 -9.79 -16.88 5.21
N ILE A 109 -10.35 -15.76 5.63
CA ILE A 109 -10.16 -14.43 5.04
C ILE A 109 -9.47 -13.47 6.02
N SER A 110 -8.86 -14.01 7.08
CA SER A 110 -8.25 -13.22 8.16
C SER A 110 -7.12 -12.35 7.64
N ILE A 111 -7.14 -11.08 7.97
CA ILE A 111 -6.06 -10.13 7.69
C ILE A 111 -5.40 -9.75 9.01
N TYR A 112 -4.21 -10.29 9.28
CA TYR A 112 -3.45 -9.97 10.48
C TYR A 112 -2.55 -8.76 10.29
N PHE A 113 -1.92 -8.63 9.12
CA PHE A 113 -1.04 -7.51 8.80
C PHE A 113 -1.03 -7.23 7.28
N GLY A 114 -1.98 -6.45 6.82
CA GLY A 114 -2.12 -6.11 5.40
C GLY A 114 -1.48 -4.76 5.02
N ILE A 115 -1.67 -4.37 3.76
CA ILE A 115 -1.10 -3.15 3.19
C ILE A 115 -1.51 -1.87 3.94
N LEU A 116 -2.71 -1.82 4.55
CA LEU A 116 -3.13 -0.67 5.38
C LEU A 116 -2.31 -0.55 6.67
N HIS A 117 -1.96 -1.68 7.31
CA HIS A 117 -1.07 -1.68 8.47
C HIS A 117 0.30 -1.13 8.09
N LEU A 118 0.87 -1.66 7.00
CA LEU A 118 2.12 -1.19 6.45
C LEU A 118 2.11 0.32 6.19
N LEU A 119 1.11 0.82 5.44
CA LEU A 119 1.02 2.24 5.08
C LEU A 119 0.81 3.12 6.31
N GLY A 120 -0.04 2.68 7.25
CA GLY A 120 -0.26 3.37 8.52
C GLY A 120 1.03 3.54 9.32
N ILE A 121 1.76 2.44 9.54
CA ILE A 121 3.04 2.43 10.26
C ILE A 121 4.09 3.24 9.51
N SER A 122 4.19 3.11 8.18
CA SER A 122 5.15 3.85 7.36
C SER A 122 4.92 5.37 7.42
N MET A 123 3.66 5.81 7.39
CA MET A 123 3.31 7.23 7.54
C MET A 123 3.59 7.73 8.96
N LEU A 124 3.30 6.94 10.00
CA LEU A 124 3.66 7.27 11.38
C LEU A 124 5.16 7.39 11.55
N PHE A 125 5.93 6.46 11.00
CA PHE A 125 7.39 6.52 10.99
C PHE A 125 7.91 7.79 10.31
N CYS A 126 7.43 8.10 9.11
CA CYS A 126 7.83 9.32 8.41
C CYS A 126 7.45 10.59 9.18
N GLY A 127 6.28 10.58 9.85
CA GLY A 127 5.85 11.71 10.68
C GLY A 127 6.67 11.88 11.96
N ALA A 128 6.99 10.77 12.64
CA ALA A 128 7.79 10.79 13.86
C ALA A 128 9.25 11.17 13.61
N PHE A 129 9.82 10.68 12.52
CA PHE A 129 11.22 10.90 12.16
C PHE A 129 11.43 11.96 11.05
N ASP A 130 10.42 12.82 10.79
CA ASP A 130 10.45 13.84 9.73
C ASP A 130 11.72 14.71 9.80
N PHE A 131 12.08 15.17 11.00
CA PHE A 131 13.27 15.97 11.22
C PHE A 131 14.58 15.23 10.87
N ALA A 132 14.71 13.97 11.23
CA ALA A 132 15.87 13.15 10.91
C ALA A 132 15.94 12.83 9.41
N LEU A 133 14.81 12.40 8.82
CA LEU A 133 14.72 12.08 7.41
C LEU A 133 15.04 13.28 6.51
N LYS A 134 14.63 14.49 6.89
CA LYS A 134 14.96 15.71 6.16
C LYS A 134 16.46 16.08 6.19
N ARG A 135 17.19 15.64 7.18
CA ARG A 135 18.65 15.86 7.29
C ARG A 135 19.48 14.88 6.45
N VAL A 136 18.93 13.70 6.16
CA VAL A 136 19.62 12.73 5.29
C VAL A 136 19.75 13.32 3.90
N ASN A 137 20.93 13.24 3.30
CA ASN A 137 21.12 13.61 1.89
C ASN A 137 20.18 12.76 1.01
N LYS A 138 19.46 13.39 0.08
CA LYS A 138 18.45 12.73 -0.73
C LYS A 138 19.00 11.56 -1.58
N TRP A 139 20.22 11.70 -2.12
CA TRP A 139 20.88 10.64 -2.87
C TRP A 139 21.25 9.46 -1.96
N VAL A 140 21.85 9.75 -0.81
CA VAL A 140 22.20 8.73 0.17
C VAL A 140 20.95 8.00 0.66
N GLY A 141 19.91 8.75 1.00
CA GLY A 141 18.64 8.16 1.44
C GLY A 141 18.01 7.26 0.37
N LEU A 142 17.99 7.70 -0.89
CA LEU A 142 17.44 6.91 -1.99
C LEU A 142 18.26 5.62 -2.22
N VAL A 143 19.57 5.75 -2.40
CA VAL A 143 20.45 4.61 -2.66
C VAL A 143 20.41 3.61 -1.50
N LEU A 144 20.50 4.11 -0.26
CA LEU A 144 20.44 3.25 0.92
C LEU A 144 19.08 2.53 1.04
N SER A 145 17.98 3.22 0.76
CA SER A 145 16.64 2.59 0.79
C SER A 145 16.53 1.50 -0.29
N VAL A 146 17.04 1.73 -1.51
CA VAL A 146 17.03 0.71 -2.57
C VAL A 146 17.88 -0.50 -2.18
N LEU A 147 19.09 -0.28 -1.67
CA LEU A 147 19.98 -1.36 -1.24
C LEU A 147 19.37 -2.15 -0.07
N LEU A 148 18.80 -1.47 0.92
CA LEU A 148 18.12 -2.12 2.04
C LEU A 148 16.88 -2.89 1.59
N PHE A 149 16.11 -2.37 0.61
CA PHE A 149 14.98 -3.10 0.03
C PHE A 149 15.44 -4.42 -0.59
N ILE A 150 16.48 -4.40 -1.42
CA ILE A 150 17.04 -5.61 -2.03
C ILE A 150 17.56 -6.57 -0.95
N PHE A 151 18.28 -6.02 0.05
CA PHE A 151 18.84 -6.81 1.14
C PHE A 151 17.76 -7.48 2.00
N THR A 152 16.67 -6.79 2.30
CA THR A 152 15.59 -7.30 3.15
C THR A 152 14.50 -8.04 2.38
N TYR A 153 14.61 -8.13 1.04
CA TYR A 153 13.58 -8.74 0.20
C TYR A 153 13.32 -10.21 0.55
N GLY A 154 14.35 -10.94 0.89
CA GLY A 154 14.28 -12.35 1.27
C GLY A 154 13.89 -12.61 2.74
N VAL A 155 13.52 -11.59 3.53
CA VAL A 155 13.10 -11.80 4.93
C VAL A 155 11.83 -12.66 5.01
N PRO A 156 10.74 -12.40 4.25
CA PRO A 156 9.60 -13.31 4.20
C PRO A 156 9.96 -14.64 3.51
N ASN A 157 9.46 -15.76 4.05
CA ASN A 157 9.76 -17.09 3.52
C ASN A 157 9.32 -17.29 2.07
N ASP A 158 8.21 -16.66 1.68
CA ASP A 158 7.61 -16.81 0.34
C ASP A 158 8.31 -15.97 -0.74
N TYR A 159 9.30 -15.15 -0.36
CA TYR A 159 10.00 -14.27 -1.28
C TYR A 159 11.37 -14.82 -1.66
N PRO A 160 11.86 -14.54 -2.90
CA PRO A 160 13.22 -14.90 -3.28
C PRO A 160 14.27 -14.25 -2.38
N ASP A 161 15.22 -15.03 -1.89
CA ASP A 161 16.34 -14.55 -1.06
C ASP A 161 17.59 -14.35 -1.91
N PHE A 162 17.73 -13.18 -2.51
CA PHE A 162 18.82 -12.86 -3.43
C PHE A 162 20.20 -12.73 -2.76
N VAL A 163 20.22 -12.44 -1.46
CA VAL A 163 21.44 -12.12 -0.71
C VAL A 163 21.72 -13.05 0.45
N GLY A 164 20.87 -14.05 0.65
CA GLY A 164 21.01 -15.03 1.73
C GLY A 164 20.70 -14.49 3.12
N ILE A 165 19.84 -13.47 3.23
CA ILE A 165 19.51 -12.86 4.52
C ILE A 165 18.88 -13.86 5.49
N ARG A 166 18.10 -14.82 5.01
CA ARG A 166 17.51 -15.88 5.86
C ARG A 166 18.55 -16.75 6.56
N ASN A 167 19.72 -16.91 5.95
CA ASN A 167 20.83 -17.65 6.57
C ASN A 167 21.51 -16.85 7.69
N ILE A 168 21.35 -15.52 7.70
CA ILE A 168 21.91 -14.62 8.71
C ILE A 168 20.96 -14.51 9.91
N LEU A 169 19.64 -14.61 9.66
CA LEU A 169 18.63 -14.52 10.71
C LEU A 169 18.57 -15.84 11.50
N PRO A 170 18.41 -15.80 12.84
CA PRO A 170 18.25 -17.01 13.63
C PRO A 170 17.02 -17.79 13.18
N ALA A 171 17.18 -19.07 12.84
CA ALA A 171 16.07 -19.93 12.40
C ALA A 171 14.93 -20.01 13.42
N GLU A 172 15.25 -19.89 14.70
CA GLU A 172 14.28 -19.87 15.80
C GLU A 172 13.28 -18.69 15.71
N TRP A 173 13.65 -17.59 15.04
CA TRP A 173 12.74 -16.48 14.85
C TRP A 173 11.56 -16.84 13.97
N TYR A 174 11.77 -17.70 12.97
CA TYR A 174 10.71 -18.21 12.09
C TYR A 174 9.74 -19.19 12.78
N LEU A 175 9.99 -19.52 14.04
CA LEU A 175 9.07 -20.29 14.89
C LEU A 175 8.25 -19.39 15.82
N LYS A 176 8.48 -18.07 15.81
CA LYS A 176 7.81 -17.14 16.72
C LYS A 176 6.58 -16.51 16.05
N PRO A 177 5.36 -16.80 16.58
CA PRO A 177 4.13 -16.36 15.91
C PRO A 177 3.90 -14.84 15.91
N TYR A 178 4.59 -14.09 16.76
CA TYR A 178 4.43 -12.64 16.90
C TYR A 178 5.37 -11.79 16.02
N LEU A 179 6.29 -12.40 15.27
CA LEU A 179 7.25 -11.69 14.41
C LEU A 179 6.71 -11.46 12.99
N PHE A 180 5.51 -11.93 12.68
CA PHE A 180 4.90 -11.73 11.36
C PHE A 180 4.83 -10.25 10.90
N PRO A 181 4.67 -9.23 11.76
CA PRO A 181 4.68 -7.86 11.24
C PRO A 181 6.02 -7.44 10.63
N LEU A 182 7.12 -8.09 11.02
CA LEU A 182 8.44 -7.84 10.48
C LEU A 182 8.75 -8.62 9.19
N GLY A 183 7.91 -9.58 8.81
CA GLY A 183 8.14 -10.48 7.67
C GLY A 183 8.66 -11.85 8.06
N ILE A 184 8.85 -12.11 9.35
CA ILE A 184 9.35 -13.38 9.88
C ILE A 184 8.13 -14.19 10.31
N THR A 185 7.71 -15.14 9.47
CA THR A 185 6.46 -15.89 9.64
C THR A 185 6.74 -17.32 10.08
N ALA A 186 5.94 -17.80 11.05
CA ALA A 186 5.90 -19.23 11.35
C ALA A 186 5.29 -20.01 10.16
N PRO A 187 5.61 -21.32 10.01
CA PRO A 187 5.17 -22.11 8.84
C PRO A 187 3.65 -22.16 8.65
N GLU A 188 2.88 -22.07 9.74
CA GLU A 188 1.41 -22.13 9.73
C GLU A 188 0.75 -20.76 9.57
N PHE A 189 1.54 -19.71 9.44
CA PHE A 189 1.00 -18.35 9.32
C PHE A 189 0.35 -18.15 7.95
N SER A 190 -0.92 -17.76 7.94
CA SER A 190 -1.68 -17.36 6.76
C SER A 190 -2.35 -16.02 6.99
N SER A 191 -2.42 -15.18 5.97
CA SER A 191 -3.13 -13.91 5.99
C SER A 191 -3.57 -13.56 4.56
N ALA A 192 -4.84 -13.25 4.37
CA ALA A 192 -5.42 -12.96 3.05
C ALA A 192 -4.82 -11.74 2.35
N ASP A 193 -4.30 -10.79 3.12
CA ASP A 193 -3.54 -9.62 2.64
C ASP A 193 -2.32 -9.50 3.53
N TYR A 194 -1.12 -9.81 3.00
CA TYR A 194 0.09 -9.81 3.81
C TYR A 194 1.17 -8.93 3.20
N PHE A 195 1.44 -7.80 3.87
CA PHE A 195 2.48 -6.85 3.50
C PHE A 195 3.30 -6.46 4.73
N PRO A 196 4.33 -7.24 5.10
CA PRO A 196 5.13 -6.99 6.29
C PRO A 196 5.99 -5.72 6.17
N ILE A 197 6.50 -5.26 7.31
CA ILE A 197 7.39 -4.08 7.39
C ILE A 197 8.61 -4.29 6.48
N PHE A 198 9.28 -5.43 6.57
CA PHE A 198 10.36 -5.79 5.65
C PHE A 198 9.83 -6.71 4.55
N PRO A 199 10.07 -6.35 3.29
CA PRO A 199 10.87 -5.24 2.75
C PRO A 199 10.04 -3.97 2.46
N TRP A 200 8.72 -3.98 2.63
CA TRP A 200 7.80 -3.03 2.02
C TRP A 200 7.86 -1.61 2.61
N MET A 201 8.15 -1.45 3.91
CA MET A 201 8.35 -0.11 4.49
C MET A 201 9.61 0.55 3.92
N ILE A 202 10.62 -0.25 3.59
CA ILE A 202 11.83 0.29 2.94
C ILE A 202 11.49 0.80 1.52
N LEU A 203 10.63 0.07 0.79
CA LEU A 203 10.13 0.52 -0.50
C LEU A 203 9.29 1.80 -0.40
N PHE A 204 8.52 1.96 0.67
CA PHE A 204 7.83 3.22 0.96
C PHE A 204 8.83 4.37 1.16
N LEU A 205 9.96 4.15 1.83
CA LEU A 205 11.02 5.15 2.00
C LEU A 205 11.70 5.48 0.67
N VAL A 206 11.83 4.54 -0.27
CA VAL A 206 12.25 4.86 -1.65
C VAL A 206 11.33 5.93 -2.24
N GLY A 207 10.00 5.76 -2.12
CA GLY A 207 9.02 6.75 -2.55
C GLY A 207 9.20 8.10 -1.85
N TYR A 208 9.40 8.11 -0.53
CA TYR A 208 9.66 9.33 0.24
C TYR A 208 10.90 10.08 -0.26
N PHE A 209 12.01 9.39 -0.51
CA PHE A 209 13.22 10.01 -1.02
C PHE A 209 13.08 10.43 -2.49
N LEU A 210 12.34 9.71 -3.34
CA LEU A 210 12.01 10.14 -4.70
C LEU A 210 11.28 11.48 -4.72
N TYR A 211 10.32 11.69 -3.81
CA TYR A 211 9.66 13.00 -3.66
C TYR A 211 10.67 14.13 -3.47
N ARG A 212 11.74 13.94 -2.68
CA ARG A 212 12.75 14.97 -2.36
C ARG A 212 13.60 15.41 -3.55
N PHE A 213 13.51 14.72 -4.69
CA PHE A 213 14.13 15.16 -5.94
C PHE A 213 13.28 16.19 -6.69
N HIS A 214 12.11 16.54 -6.15
CA HIS A 214 11.17 17.43 -6.84
C HIS A 214 10.86 16.97 -8.27
N PHE A 215 10.88 15.63 -8.47
CA PHE A 215 10.72 15.03 -9.78
C PHE A 215 9.37 15.41 -10.39
N VAL A 216 8.34 15.39 -9.56
CA VAL A 216 6.98 15.73 -9.96
C VAL A 216 6.84 17.21 -10.33
N GLU A 217 7.53 18.11 -9.61
CA GLU A 217 7.54 19.55 -9.90
C GLU A 217 8.37 19.85 -11.15
N ARG A 218 9.51 19.17 -11.32
CA ARG A 218 10.44 19.36 -12.44
C ARG A 218 9.84 18.91 -13.78
N PHE A 219 9.02 17.88 -13.76
CA PHE A 219 8.29 17.37 -14.92
C PHE A 219 6.80 17.70 -14.85
N GLY A 220 6.46 18.85 -14.23
CA GLY A 220 5.09 19.29 -13.96
C GLY A 220 4.13 19.15 -15.15
N GLY A 221 4.56 19.54 -16.35
CA GLY A 221 3.77 19.38 -17.57
C GLY A 221 3.41 17.92 -17.95
N LEU A 222 4.15 16.93 -17.44
CA LEU A 222 3.81 15.50 -17.58
C LEU A 222 2.79 15.06 -16.54
N PHE A 223 2.81 15.69 -15.36
CA PHE A 223 1.97 15.35 -14.21
C PHE A 223 0.69 16.19 -14.13
N GLU A 224 0.61 17.25 -14.91
CA GLU A 224 -0.56 18.07 -15.16
C GLU A 224 -1.22 17.62 -16.46
N PRO A 225 -2.14 17.61 -17.07
CA PRO A 225 -3.57 17.76 -16.86
C PRO A 225 -4.29 16.41 -16.63
N LYS A 226 -5.48 16.45 -16.12
CA LYS A 226 -6.38 15.30 -15.98
C LYS A 226 -6.65 14.68 -17.35
N ARG A 227 -5.95 13.59 -17.65
CA ARG A 227 -6.09 12.86 -18.91
C ARG A 227 -7.23 11.85 -18.85
N ILE A 228 -7.35 11.13 -17.72
CA ILE A 228 -8.33 10.06 -17.53
C ILE A 228 -9.11 10.31 -16.23
N LYS A 229 -10.21 11.06 -16.35
CA LYS A 229 -11.05 11.46 -15.21
C LYS A 229 -11.51 10.29 -14.31
N PRO A 230 -11.94 9.12 -14.85
CA PRO A 230 -12.33 7.97 -14.02
C PRO A 230 -11.20 7.46 -13.13
N LEU A 231 -9.98 7.29 -13.69
CA LEU A 231 -8.83 6.83 -12.91
C LEU A 231 -8.44 7.82 -11.81
N GLY A 232 -8.46 9.12 -12.13
CA GLY A 232 -8.22 10.15 -11.12
C GLY A 232 -9.28 10.14 -10.00
N PHE A 233 -10.52 9.80 -10.30
CA PHE A 233 -11.57 9.60 -9.29
C PHE A 233 -11.26 8.39 -8.40
N LEU A 234 -10.95 7.23 -9.00
CA LEU A 234 -10.58 6.00 -8.27
C LEU A 234 -9.37 6.24 -7.36
N GLY A 235 -8.34 6.93 -7.86
CA GLY A 235 -7.14 7.23 -7.08
C GLY A 235 -7.41 8.11 -5.86
N ARG A 236 -8.30 9.08 -5.97
CA ARG A 236 -8.71 9.92 -4.82
C ARG A 236 -9.49 9.14 -3.76
N HIS A 237 -10.22 8.12 -4.16
CA HIS A 237 -11.04 7.29 -3.29
C HIS A 237 -10.41 5.91 -3.02
N SER A 238 -9.11 5.75 -3.30
CA SER A 238 -8.40 4.47 -3.23
C SER A 238 -8.56 3.75 -1.88
N LEU A 239 -8.55 4.48 -0.76
CA LEU A 239 -8.75 3.91 0.56
C LEU A 239 -10.17 3.35 0.74
N LEU A 240 -11.18 4.09 0.31
CA LEU A 240 -12.57 3.65 0.39
C LEU A 240 -12.80 2.43 -0.50
N ILE A 241 -12.28 2.45 -1.71
CA ILE A 241 -12.37 1.31 -2.65
C ILE A 241 -11.67 0.09 -2.06
N TYR A 242 -10.48 0.27 -1.47
CA TYR A 242 -9.75 -0.81 -0.81
C TYR A 242 -10.58 -1.46 0.32
N ILE A 243 -11.29 -0.69 1.13
CA ILE A 243 -12.09 -1.24 2.23
C ILE A 243 -13.35 -1.93 1.71
N LEU A 244 -13.99 -1.38 0.68
CA LEU A 244 -15.31 -1.83 0.23
C LEU A 244 -15.26 -2.91 -0.85
N HIS A 245 -14.15 -3.10 -1.58
CA HIS A 245 -14.12 -4.00 -2.74
C HIS A 245 -14.49 -5.44 -2.38
N GLN A 246 -13.88 -6.01 -1.35
CA GLN A 246 -14.15 -7.38 -0.94
C GLN A 246 -15.59 -7.60 -0.46
N PRO A 247 -16.13 -6.82 0.49
CA PRO A 247 -17.55 -6.93 0.85
C PRO A 247 -18.49 -6.84 -0.34
N ILE A 248 -18.21 -5.91 -1.28
CA ILE A 248 -19.05 -5.75 -2.48
C ILE A 248 -18.96 -6.97 -3.39
N ILE A 249 -17.75 -7.49 -3.64
CA ILE A 249 -17.54 -8.68 -4.47
C ILE A 249 -18.28 -9.89 -3.86
N TYR A 250 -18.13 -10.11 -2.55
CA TYR A 250 -18.86 -11.18 -1.84
C TYR A 250 -20.37 -11.06 -1.99
N LEU A 251 -20.91 -9.86 -1.79
CA LEU A 251 -22.36 -9.61 -1.95
C LEU A 251 -22.84 -9.85 -3.39
N ILE A 252 -22.03 -9.57 -4.39
CA ILE A 252 -22.36 -9.83 -5.80
C ILE A 252 -22.32 -11.33 -6.09
N CYS A 253 -21.35 -12.07 -5.56
CA CYS A 253 -21.21 -13.51 -5.79
C CYS A 253 -22.23 -14.35 -5.01
N LEU A 254 -22.68 -13.91 -3.84
CA LEU A 254 -23.53 -14.66 -2.92
C LEU A 254 -24.82 -15.24 -3.56
N PRO A 255 -25.57 -14.51 -4.42
CA PRO A 255 -26.75 -15.08 -5.07
C PRO A 255 -26.47 -16.25 -6.01
N PHE A 256 -25.23 -16.45 -6.42
CA PHE A 256 -24.82 -17.50 -7.36
C PHE A 256 -24.19 -18.71 -6.64
N THR A 257 -24.05 -18.67 -5.33
CA THR A 257 -23.54 -19.78 -4.50
C THR A 257 -24.66 -20.64 -3.94
N LEU A 258 -25.92 -20.23 -4.10
CA LEU A 258 -27.16 -20.93 -3.71
C LEU A 258 -27.69 -21.72 -4.89
#